data_8e975f41ddb8077b12cba4e8ad05cab4
#
_entry.id   8e975f41ddb8077b12cba4e8ad05cab4
#
_cell.length_a   1.000
_cell.length_b   1.000
_cell.length_c   1.000
_cell.angle_alpha   90.00
_cell.angle_beta   90.00
_cell.angle_gamma   90.00
#
_symmetry.space_group_name_H-M   'P 1'
#
loop_
_entity.id
_entity.type
_entity.pdbx_description
1 polymer ?
#
loop_
_entity_poly.entity_id
_entity_poly.type
_entity_poly.pdbx_seq_one_letter_code
_entity_poly.pdbx_strand_id
1 'polypeptide(L)'
;MKKGILGVFLGIVLIALTSTAFSGQEKPCIGVLRFTNQTHAGWWSGSMGYELQDLLASELASTKAFQVLERKEIDAVLREQDFGASGRIDPKTKAALGKIKGAKYLVSGTVTAFETQTAGTGGGFSVGGFSFGGRKDKAYMAVDVKVIDTETGEIVDNRTIEASSEATGVRIGANIGFASGSLGNYQKTPTGKAIRACIIEISEYLVCSLTKGRDDPCMEAYAQKESKRRERTKGVIELE
;
A
#
# COMPACT_ATOMS: atom_id res chain seq x y z
N MET A 1 -8.89 -87.72 -21.36
CA MET A 1 -9.54 -87.06 -20.25
C MET A 1 -8.47 -86.28 -19.52
N LYS A 2 -8.32 -84.96 -19.79
CA LYS A 2 -7.41 -84.06 -19.07
C LYS A 2 -8.15 -82.72 -18.85
N LYS A 3 -8.50 -82.49 -17.63
CA LYS A 3 -9.15 -81.25 -17.22
C LYS A 3 -8.08 -80.12 -16.99
N GLY A 4 -8.11 -79.11 -17.81
CA GLY A 4 -7.28 -77.92 -17.66
C GLY A 4 -7.85 -76.94 -16.57
N ILE A 5 -7.01 -76.59 -15.65
CA ILE A 5 -7.31 -75.62 -14.60
C ILE A 5 -6.98 -74.27 -15.17
N LEU A 6 -8.03 -73.42 -15.30
CA LEU A 6 -7.93 -72.04 -15.71
C LEU A 6 -7.61 -71.15 -14.48
N GLY A 7 -6.36 -70.71 -14.39
CA GLY A 7 -5.92 -69.79 -13.32
C GLY A 7 -6.34 -68.40 -13.63
N VAL A 8 -7.21 -67.84 -12.79
CA VAL A 8 -7.59 -66.42 -12.82
C VAL A 8 -6.51 -65.59 -12.10
N PHE A 9 -5.70 -64.84 -12.86
CA PHE A 9 -4.79 -63.84 -12.31
C PHE A 9 -5.60 -62.58 -11.98
N LEU A 10 -5.88 -62.37 -10.70
CA LEU A 10 -6.47 -61.14 -10.18
C LEU A 10 -5.37 -60.09 -10.01
N GLY A 11 -5.20 -59.23 -11.01
CA GLY A 11 -4.25 -58.11 -10.95
C GLY A 11 -4.80 -57.01 -10.02
N ILE A 12 -4.19 -56.91 -8.84
CA ILE A 12 -4.45 -55.76 -7.92
C ILE A 12 -3.71 -54.54 -8.49
N VAL A 13 -4.45 -53.66 -9.16
CA VAL A 13 -3.94 -52.33 -9.54
C VAL A 13 -3.94 -51.46 -8.31
N LEU A 14 -2.76 -51.28 -7.70
CA LEU A 14 -2.53 -50.33 -6.59
C LEU A 14 -2.49 -48.93 -7.18
N ILE A 15 -3.62 -48.23 -7.16
CA ILE A 15 -3.70 -46.80 -7.50
C ILE A 15 -3.05 -46.03 -6.35
N ALA A 16 -1.78 -45.66 -6.54
CA ALA A 16 -1.11 -44.72 -5.66
C ALA A 16 -1.77 -43.33 -5.85
N LEU A 17 -2.66 -42.95 -4.91
CA LEU A 17 -3.16 -41.59 -4.76
C LEU A 17 -1.96 -40.71 -4.33
N THR A 18 -1.27 -40.14 -5.31
CA THR A 18 -0.33 -39.06 -5.06
C THR A 18 -1.16 -37.84 -4.62
N SER A 19 -1.32 -37.68 -3.31
CA SER A 19 -1.81 -36.43 -2.70
C SER A 19 -0.78 -35.35 -3.08
N THR A 20 -1.06 -34.58 -4.14
CA THR A 20 -0.36 -33.31 -4.35
C THR A 20 -0.72 -32.44 -3.15
N ALA A 21 0.16 -32.43 -2.14
CA ALA A 21 0.10 -31.42 -1.09
C ALA A 21 0.18 -30.07 -1.79
N PHE A 22 -0.95 -29.39 -1.86
CA PHE A 22 -1.01 -27.98 -2.26
C PHE A 22 -0.26 -27.24 -1.15
N SER A 23 1.06 -27.06 -1.36
CA SER A 23 1.89 -26.20 -0.53
C SER A 23 1.35 -24.79 -0.71
N GLY A 24 0.40 -24.41 0.12
CA GLY A 24 -0.05 -23.03 0.21
C GLY A 24 1.19 -22.18 0.54
N GLN A 25 1.69 -21.45 -0.44
CA GLN A 25 2.84 -20.57 -0.26
C GLN A 25 2.55 -19.64 0.90
N GLU A 26 3.32 -19.75 1.97
CA GLU A 26 3.11 -18.93 3.17
C GLU A 26 3.25 -17.46 2.77
N LYS A 27 2.22 -16.66 3.10
CA LYS A 27 2.20 -15.24 2.74
C LYS A 27 3.37 -14.54 3.43
N PRO A 28 4.16 -13.73 2.70
CA PRO A 28 5.27 -13.01 3.33
C PRO A 28 4.76 -12.05 4.42
N CYS A 29 5.49 -12.01 5.54
CA CYS A 29 5.25 -11.06 6.61
C CYS A 29 5.80 -9.68 6.21
N ILE A 30 4.97 -8.66 6.27
CA ILE A 30 5.32 -7.29 5.88
C ILE A 30 4.97 -6.30 7.00
N GLY A 31 5.87 -5.35 7.25
CA GLY A 31 5.65 -4.22 8.14
C GLY A 31 5.73 -2.91 7.38
N VAL A 32 4.85 -1.97 7.68
CA VAL A 32 4.89 -0.61 7.11
C VAL A 32 5.52 0.32 8.11
N LEU A 33 6.50 1.11 7.67
CA LEU A 33 7.15 2.14 8.47
C LEU A 33 6.43 3.48 8.30
N ARG A 34 6.67 4.39 9.24
CA ARG A 34 6.17 5.76 9.16
C ARG A 34 6.64 6.42 7.87
N PHE A 35 5.72 7.09 7.16
CA PHE A 35 6.07 7.87 5.98
C PHE A 35 6.81 9.16 6.38
N THR A 36 7.70 9.58 5.48
CA THR A 36 8.41 10.86 5.57
C THR A 36 8.00 11.81 4.45
N ASN A 37 8.34 13.08 4.58
CA ASN A 37 8.01 14.10 3.60
C ASN A 37 9.24 14.96 3.30
N GLN A 38 9.53 15.13 2.02
CA GLN A 38 10.60 16.02 1.52
C GLN A 38 10.04 17.26 0.83
N THR A 39 8.70 17.44 0.87
CA THR A 39 8.04 18.59 0.24
C THR A 39 7.68 19.65 1.27
N HIS A 40 7.28 20.84 0.78
CA HIS A 40 6.74 21.92 1.60
C HIS A 40 5.19 21.91 1.57
N ALA A 41 4.58 20.74 1.42
CA ALA A 41 3.14 20.59 1.28
C ALA A 41 2.39 21.09 2.55
N GLY A 42 1.54 22.08 2.41
CA GLY A 42 0.83 22.71 3.53
C GLY A 42 -0.18 21.80 4.25
N TRP A 43 -0.52 20.64 3.65
CA TRP A 43 -1.38 19.63 4.28
C TRP A 43 -0.61 18.69 5.23
N TRP A 44 0.73 18.67 5.14
CA TRP A 44 1.54 17.78 5.96
C TRP A 44 1.61 18.27 7.40
N SER A 45 1.23 17.42 8.33
CA SER A 45 1.36 17.64 9.78
C SER A 45 2.19 16.53 10.41
N GLY A 46 2.56 16.68 11.68
CA GLY A 46 3.38 15.71 12.40
C GLY A 46 2.77 14.30 12.47
N SER A 47 1.43 14.17 12.42
CA SER A 47 0.72 12.87 12.45
C SER A 47 0.61 12.21 11.06
N MET A 48 0.72 12.97 9.96
CA MET A 48 0.47 12.48 8.61
C MET A 48 1.29 11.25 8.24
N GLY A 49 2.55 11.18 8.66
CA GLY A 49 3.40 10.04 8.39
C GLY A 49 2.86 8.75 8.98
N TYR A 50 2.25 8.81 10.17
CA TYR A 50 1.58 7.67 10.80
C TYR A 50 0.23 7.36 10.17
N GLU A 51 -0.52 8.38 9.75
CA GLU A 51 -1.80 8.18 9.06
C GLU A 51 -1.62 7.51 7.70
N LEU A 52 -0.57 7.86 6.94
CA LEU A 52 -0.22 7.18 5.69
C LEU A 52 0.29 5.76 5.93
N GLN A 53 1.03 5.52 7.01
CA GLN A 53 1.42 4.18 7.45
C GLN A 53 0.20 3.31 7.70
N ASP A 54 -0.79 3.79 8.46
CA ASP A 54 -2.02 3.08 8.77
C ASP A 54 -2.85 2.79 7.51
N LEU A 55 -2.95 3.78 6.60
CA LEU A 55 -3.66 3.61 5.33
C LEU A 55 -3.03 2.52 4.47
N LEU A 56 -1.70 2.52 4.32
CA LEU A 56 -1.02 1.50 3.53
C LEU A 56 -1.11 0.13 4.20
N ALA A 57 -0.93 0.04 5.52
CA ALA A 57 -1.08 -1.21 6.25
C ALA A 57 -2.48 -1.81 6.09
N SER A 58 -3.53 -0.97 6.18
CA SER A 58 -4.92 -1.38 5.98
C SER A 58 -5.18 -1.84 4.55
N GLU A 59 -4.65 -1.11 3.55
CA GLU A 59 -4.81 -1.48 2.14
C GLU A 59 -4.12 -2.81 1.83
N LEU A 60 -2.87 -3.00 2.28
CA LEU A 60 -2.14 -4.26 2.13
C LEU A 60 -2.86 -5.43 2.82
N ALA A 61 -3.43 -5.21 4.00
CA ALA A 61 -4.20 -6.23 4.71
C ALA A 61 -5.47 -6.63 3.93
N SER A 62 -6.10 -5.66 3.25
CA SER A 62 -7.30 -5.90 2.42
C SER A 62 -7.02 -6.79 1.22
N THR A 63 -5.82 -6.73 0.64
CA THR A 63 -5.40 -7.55 -0.52
C THR A 63 -5.31 -9.04 -0.20
N LYS A 64 -5.15 -9.39 1.08
CA LYS A 64 -4.90 -10.78 1.54
C LYS A 64 -3.63 -11.43 0.98
N ALA A 65 -2.77 -10.67 0.33
CA ALA A 65 -1.52 -11.15 -0.26
C ALA A 65 -0.40 -11.31 0.78
N PHE A 66 -0.48 -10.58 1.88
CA PHE A 66 0.52 -10.52 2.94
C PHE A 66 -0.04 -10.88 4.32
N GLN A 67 0.86 -11.26 5.24
CA GLN A 67 0.64 -11.16 6.67
C GLN A 67 1.16 -9.77 7.11
N VAL A 68 0.26 -8.80 7.21
CA VAL A 68 0.63 -7.44 7.62
C VAL A 68 0.82 -7.40 9.13
N LEU A 69 1.97 -6.92 9.56
CA LEU A 69 2.35 -6.88 10.98
C LEU A 69 2.25 -5.45 11.51
N GLU A 70 1.65 -5.33 12.69
CA GLU A 70 1.59 -4.06 13.40
C GLU A 70 3.01 -3.60 13.79
N ARG A 71 3.37 -2.37 13.43
CA ARG A 71 4.67 -1.77 13.75
C ARG A 71 4.57 -0.39 14.39
N LYS A 72 3.42 0.26 14.29
CA LYS A 72 3.18 1.55 14.92
C LYS A 72 2.93 1.41 16.43
N GLU A 73 2.11 0.42 16.80
CA GLU A 73 1.71 0.19 18.19
C GLU A 73 2.45 -1.01 18.82
N ILE A 74 3.56 -1.46 18.21
CA ILE A 74 4.29 -2.64 18.69
C ILE A 74 4.77 -2.48 20.14
N ASP A 75 5.13 -1.27 20.56
CA ASP A 75 5.55 -0.99 21.93
C ASP A 75 4.42 -1.21 22.95
N ALA A 76 3.18 -0.97 22.57
CA ALA A 76 2.01 -1.26 23.41
C ALA A 76 1.85 -2.78 23.60
N VAL A 77 2.05 -3.55 22.52
CA VAL A 77 2.03 -5.02 22.58
C VAL A 77 3.14 -5.56 23.49
N LEU A 78 4.36 -5.00 23.37
CA LEU A 78 5.48 -5.41 24.21
C LEU A 78 5.21 -5.10 25.69
N ARG A 79 4.71 -3.90 26.02
CA ARG A 79 4.32 -3.55 27.40
C ARG A 79 3.24 -4.47 27.96
N GLU A 80 2.26 -4.89 27.17
CA GLU A 80 1.23 -5.83 27.59
C GLU A 80 1.82 -7.22 27.87
N GLN A 81 2.79 -7.67 27.06
CA GLN A 81 3.50 -8.92 27.32
C GLN A 81 4.35 -8.87 28.60
N ASP A 82 5.05 -7.76 28.83
CA ASP A 82 5.84 -7.53 30.06
C ASP A 82 4.93 -7.50 31.29
N PHE A 83 3.77 -6.86 31.19
CA PHE A 83 2.76 -6.86 32.26
C PHE A 83 2.24 -8.26 32.51
N GLY A 84 1.98 -9.05 31.46
CA GLY A 84 1.61 -10.48 31.58
C GLY A 84 2.69 -11.33 32.27
N ALA A 85 3.96 -10.99 32.06
CA ALA A 85 5.10 -11.68 32.67
C ALA A 85 5.32 -11.29 34.15
N SER A 86 4.78 -10.17 34.61
CA SER A 86 4.99 -9.62 35.97
C SER A 86 4.35 -10.43 37.11
N GLY A 87 3.61 -11.48 36.81
CA GLY A 87 2.86 -12.27 37.77
C GLY A 87 1.54 -11.66 38.27
N ARG A 88 1.13 -10.50 37.75
CA ARG A 88 -0.11 -9.79 38.12
C ARG A 88 -1.32 -10.21 37.29
N ILE A 89 -1.08 -10.86 36.14
CA ILE A 89 -2.12 -11.33 35.21
C ILE A 89 -2.40 -12.81 35.45
N ASP A 90 -3.65 -13.21 35.31
CA ASP A 90 -4.05 -14.61 35.36
C ASP A 90 -3.24 -15.44 34.34
N PRO A 91 -2.54 -16.51 34.81
CA PRO A 91 -1.75 -17.37 33.95
C PRO A 91 -2.50 -17.96 32.74
N LYS A 92 -3.83 -18.10 32.82
CA LYS A 92 -4.67 -18.63 31.73
C LYS A 92 -4.91 -17.60 30.61
N THR A 93 -4.79 -16.31 30.89
CA THR A 93 -5.11 -15.23 29.93
C THR A 93 -3.88 -14.46 29.45
N LYS A 94 -2.72 -14.65 30.10
CA LYS A 94 -1.50 -13.95 29.70
C LYS A 94 -1.02 -14.37 28.30
N ALA A 95 -0.53 -13.40 27.54
CA ALA A 95 0.10 -13.65 26.24
C ALA A 95 1.40 -14.48 26.38
N ALA A 96 1.58 -15.46 25.50
CA ALA A 96 2.81 -16.23 25.44
C ALA A 96 3.95 -15.41 24.81
N LEU A 97 5.09 -15.32 25.49
CA LEU A 97 6.28 -14.66 24.97
C LEU A 97 6.89 -15.41 23.78
N GLY A 98 7.61 -14.70 22.92
CA GLY A 98 8.29 -15.28 21.75
C GLY A 98 7.37 -15.67 20.59
N LYS A 99 6.13 -15.17 20.58
CA LYS A 99 5.16 -15.44 19.51
C LYS A 99 4.97 -14.26 18.53
N ILE A 100 5.59 -13.11 18.80
CA ILE A 100 5.57 -11.97 17.87
C ILE A 100 6.31 -12.36 16.60
N LYS A 101 5.62 -12.20 15.45
CA LYS A 101 6.22 -12.51 14.16
C LYS A 101 7.21 -11.43 13.73
N GLY A 102 8.33 -11.86 13.16
CA GLY A 102 9.25 -10.99 12.43
C GLY A 102 8.66 -10.60 11.06
N ALA A 103 8.88 -9.36 10.63
CA ALA A 103 8.62 -8.98 9.26
C ALA A 103 9.74 -9.50 8.37
N LYS A 104 9.42 -10.08 7.22
CA LYS A 104 10.41 -10.36 6.17
C LYS A 104 10.76 -9.08 5.42
N TYR A 105 9.75 -8.25 5.17
CA TYR A 105 9.91 -6.99 4.46
C TYR A 105 9.44 -5.81 5.31
N LEU A 106 10.21 -4.72 5.27
CA LEU A 106 9.78 -3.42 5.76
C LEU A 106 9.60 -2.47 4.58
N VAL A 107 8.45 -1.81 4.54
CA VAL A 107 8.12 -0.83 3.51
C VAL A 107 8.17 0.56 4.11
N SER A 108 8.92 1.46 3.48
CA SER A 108 8.93 2.88 3.80
C SER A 108 8.47 3.69 2.60
N GLY A 109 7.77 4.78 2.85
CA GLY A 109 7.34 5.75 1.83
C GLY A 109 7.88 7.14 2.16
N THR A 110 8.33 7.84 1.13
CA THR A 110 8.73 9.27 1.22
C THR A 110 7.93 10.06 0.22
N VAL A 111 7.17 11.05 0.66
CA VAL A 111 6.50 12.00 -0.23
C VAL A 111 7.56 12.92 -0.83
N THR A 112 7.79 12.82 -2.14
CA THR A 112 8.84 13.54 -2.87
C THR A 112 8.30 14.67 -3.74
N ALA A 113 7.04 14.60 -4.14
CA ALA A 113 6.35 15.70 -4.80
C ALA A 113 4.89 15.80 -4.34
N PHE A 114 4.42 17.01 -4.20
CA PHE A 114 3.02 17.30 -3.96
C PHE A 114 2.66 18.67 -4.56
N GLU A 115 1.68 18.69 -5.43
CA GLU A 115 1.21 19.91 -6.09
C GLU A 115 -0.30 19.98 -6.03
N THR A 116 -0.81 21.19 -5.78
CA THR A 116 -2.23 21.50 -5.93
C THR A 116 -2.36 22.67 -6.91
N GLN A 117 -3.13 22.46 -7.97
CA GLN A 117 -3.47 23.50 -8.92
C GLN A 117 -4.95 23.83 -8.82
N THR A 118 -5.23 25.10 -8.67
CA THR A 118 -6.57 25.66 -8.77
C THR A 118 -6.63 26.50 -10.02
N ALA A 119 -7.25 25.98 -11.08
CA ALA A 119 -7.52 26.75 -12.28
C ALA A 119 -8.95 27.27 -12.22
N GLY A 120 -9.11 28.61 -12.16
CA GLY A 120 -10.40 29.25 -12.46
C GLY A 120 -10.63 29.19 -13.98
N THR A 121 -11.70 28.55 -14.44
CA THR A 121 -12.14 28.76 -15.83
C THR A 121 -12.70 30.16 -15.92
N GLY A 122 -11.99 31.05 -16.65
CA GLY A 122 -12.37 32.43 -16.85
C GLY A 122 -13.74 32.57 -17.54
N GLY A 123 -14.76 32.72 -16.75
CA GLY A 123 -16.15 32.81 -17.16
C GLY A 123 -17.04 32.76 -15.91
N GLY A 124 -16.77 33.64 -14.96
CA GLY A 124 -17.68 33.87 -13.83
C GLY A 124 -18.64 35.00 -14.15
N PHE A 125 -19.91 34.83 -13.85
CA PHE A 125 -20.86 35.96 -13.81
C PHE A 125 -21.30 36.21 -12.39
N SER A 126 -21.47 37.48 -12.06
CA SER A 126 -21.99 37.90 -10.76
C SER A 126 -23.38 38.45 -10.89
N VAL A 127 -24.32 37.91 -10.12
CA VAL A 127 -25.70 38.41 -10.04
C VAL A 127 -26.04 38.59 -8.56
N GLY A 128 -26.48 39.79 -8.19
CA GLY A 128 -26.98 40.06 -6.83
C GLY A 128 -25.98 39.78 -5.68
N GLY A 129 -24.67 39.97 -5.91
CA GLY A 129 -23.63 39.73 -4.89
C GLY A 129 -23.15 38.26 -4.81
N PHE A 130 -23.65 37.38 -5.65
CA PHE A 130 -23.19 36.01 -5.76
C PHE A 130 -22.34 35.84 -7.02
N SER A 131 -21.15 35.30 -6.87
CA SER A 131 -20.24 34.97 -7.96
C SER A 131 -20.34 33.50 -8.31
N PHE A 132 -20.63 33.18 -9.55
CA PHE A 132 -20.66 31.84 -10.09
C PHE A 132 -19.45 31.67 -11.02
N GLY A 133 -18.56 30.78 -10.69
CA GLY A 133 -17.37 30.45 -11.50
C GLY A 133 -17.12 28.95 -11.54
N GLY A 134 -16.76 28.42 -12.70
CA GLY A 134 -16.27 27.04 -12.83
C GLY A 134 -14.87 26.97 -12.23
N ARG A 135 -14.59 25.94 -11.41
CA ARG A 135 -13.27 25.68 -10.84
C ARG A 135 -12.85 24.24 -11.11
N LYS A 136 -11.62 24.09 -11.55
CA LYS A 136 -10.95 22.80 -11.63
C LYS A 136 -9.85 22.78 -10.60
N ASP A 137 -10.01 21.93 -9.62
CA ASP A 137 -8.99 21.67 -8.61
C ASP A 137 -8.30 20.35 -8.96
N LYS A 138 -6.99 20.39 -9.12
CA LYS A 138 -6.15 19.22 -9.37
C LYS A 138 -5.20 19.03 -8.20
N ALA A 139 -4.93 17.80 -7.84
CA ALA A 139 -3.86 17.45 -6.92
C ALA A 139 -2.99 16.36 -7.55
N TYR A 140 -1.69 16.48 -7.39
CA TYR A 140 -0.69 15.51 -7.79
C TYR A 140 0.15 15.16 -6.60
N MET A 141 0.52 13.89 -6.47
CA MET A 141 1.38 13.37 -5.40
C MET A 141 2.32 12.33 -5.98
N ALA A 142 3.59 12.38 -5.57
CA ALA A 142 4.56 11.34 -5.82
C ALA A 142 5.14 10.83 -4.51
N VAL A 143 5.30 9.51 -4.41
CA VAL A 143 5.86 8.82 -3.26
C VAL A 143 6.94 7.87 -3.73
N ASP A 144 8.14 8.00 -3.18
CA ASP A 144 9.20 7.01 -3.33
C ASP A 144 8.98 5.90 -2.30
N VAL A 145 8.68 4.72 -2.79
CA VAL A 145 8.48 3.51 -2.00
C VAL A 145 9.76 2.70 -2.01
N LYS A 146 10.18 2.24 -0.84
CA LYS A 146 11.35 1.41 -0.64
C LYS A 146 10.98 0.17 0.14
N VAL A 147 11.43 -0.99 -0.33
CA VAL A 147 11.27 -2.28 0.34
C VAL A 147 12.62 -2.76 0.83
N ILE A 148 12.72 -3.05 2.11
CA ILE A 148 13.93 -3.50 2.77
C ILE A 148 13.71 -4.95 3.22
N ASP A 149 14.60 -5.85 2.82
CA ASP A 149 14.69 -7.19 3.40
C ASP A 149 15.32 -7.10 4.79
N THR A 150 14.65 -7.65 5.78
CA THR A 150 15.08 -7.52 7.19
C THR A 150 16.21 -8.48 7.56
N GLU A 151 16.44 -9.52 6.76
CA GLU A 151 17.50 -10.49 6.99
C GLU A 151 18.85 -9.93 6.53
N THR A 152 18.87 -9.28 5.35
CA THR A 152 20.10 -8.77 4.75
C THR A 152 20.30 -7.27 4.94
N GLY A 153 19.22 -6.52 5.22
CA GLY A 153 19.22 -5.06 5.26
C GLY A 153 19.25 -4.42 3.86
N GLU A 154 19.17 -5.21 2.80
CA GLU A 154 19.21 -4.73 1.43
C GLU A 154 17.89 -4.10 1.00
N ILE A 155 17.98 -3.08 0.16
CA ILE A 155 16.82 -2.54 -0.57
C ILE A 155 16.55 -3.48 -1.75
N VAL A 156 15.55 -4.34 -1.60
CA VAL A 156 15.18 -5.32 -2.63
C VAL A 156 14.28 -4.75 -3.70
N ASP A 157 13.62 -3.63 -3.42
CA ASP A 157 12.79 -2.92 -4.38
C ASP A 157 12.68 -1.44 -4.03
N ASN A 158 12.62 -0.58 -5.05
CA ASN A 158 12.46 0.87 -4.92
C ASN A 158 11.73 1.42 -6.15
N ARG A 159 10.68 2.21 -5.91
CA ARG A 159 9.91 2.79 -7.01
C ARG A 159 9.24 4.10 -6.61
N THR A 160 9.18 5.03 -7.55
CA THR A 160 8.33 6.22 -7.45
C THR A 160 6.93 5.88 -7.95
N ILE A 161 5.93 6.09 -7.12
CA ILE A 161 4.50 5.96 -7.43
C ILE A 161 3.90 7.35 -7.51
N GLU A 162 3.25 7.64 -8.63
CA GLU A 162 2.60 8.92 -8.90
C GLU A 162 1.09 8.75 -8.96
N ALA A 163 0.36 9.66 -8.34
CA ALA A 163 -1.09 9.73 -8.45
C ALA A 163 -1.57 11.16 -8.64
N SER A 164 -2.62 11.32 -9.42
CA SER A 164 -3.29 12.61 -9.59
C SER A 164 -4.80 12.47 -9.43
N SER A 165 -5.43 13.52 -8.97
CA SER A 165 -6.88 13.61 -8.93
C SER A 165 -7.35 14.96 -9.41
N GLU A 166 -8.53 14.97 -10.05
CA GLU A 166 -9.18 16.18 -10.54
C GLU A 166 -10.60 16.26 -9.95
N ALA A 167 -10.99 17.43 -9.49
CA ALA A 167 -12.37 17.71 -9.12
C ALA A 167 -12.86 18.94 -9.88
N THR A 168 -14.00 18.80 -10.54
CA THR A 168 -14.70 19.90 -11.21
C THR A 168 -15.91 20.27 -10.35
N GLY A 169 -16.02 21.54 -9.96
CA GLY A 169 -17.12 22.01 -9.11
C GLY A 169 -17.52 23.44 -9.42
N VAL A 170 -18.77 23.79 -9.07
CA VAL A 170 -19.26 25.16 -9.04
C VAL A 170 -19.07 25.67 -7.60
N ARG A 171 -18.37 26.77 -7.40
CA ARG A 171 -18.28 27.42 -6.09
C ARG A 171 -19.39 28.43 -5.91
N ILE A 172 -20.10 28.29 -4.79
CA ILE A 172 -20.86 29.37 -4.15
C ILE A 172 -19.93 29.90 -3.06
N GLY A 173 -19.55 31.18 -3.14
CA GLY A 173 -18.47 31.76 -2.35
C GLY A 173 -18.65 31.55 -0.84
N ALA A 174 -17.80 30.73 -0.23
CA ALA A 174 -17.50 30.75 1.18
C ALA A 174 -15.99 30.52 1.33
N ASN A 175 -15.31 31.47 2.00
CA ASN A 175 -13.91 31.34 2.39
C ASN A 175 -13.78 30.23 3.43
N ILE A 176 -13.30 29.07 3.02
CA ILE A 176 -12.92 28.00 3.97
C ILE A 176 -11.39 28.03 4.03
N GLY A 177 -10.87 28.55 5.16
CA GLY A 177 -9.44 28.50 5.47
C GLY A 177 -8.96 27.05 5.52
N PHE A 178 -7.75 26.80 5.01
CA PHE A 178 -7.08 25.52 5.16
C PHE A 178 -6.72 25.34 6.64
N ALA A 179 -7.47 24.50 7.34
CA ALA A 179 -7.05 24.01 8.65
C ALA A 179 -6.10 22.82 8.43
N SER A 180 -4.93 22.86 9.05
CA SER A 180 -4.06 21.70 9.21
C SER A 180 -4.85 20.65 9.99
N GLY A 181 -5.22 19.55 9.33
CA GLY A 181 -6.09 18.51 9.88
C GLY A 181 -5.62 17.12 9.53
N SER A 182 -6.20 16.13 10.18
CA SER A 182 -6.00 14.72 9.85
C SER A 182 -6.50 14.40 8.43
N LEU A 183 -6.05 13.27 7.85
CA LEU A 183 -6.51 12.81 6.53
C LEU A 183 -8.04 12.66 6.43
N GLY A 184 -8.73 12.46 7.56
CA GLY A 184 -10.18 12.44 7.64
C GLY A 184 -10.84 13.70 7.05
N ASN A 185 -10.21 14.86 7.20
CA ASN A 185 -10.72 16.12 6.67
C ASN A 185 -10.54 16.28 5.16
N TYR A 186 -9.65 15.48 4.54
CA TYR A 186 -9.33 15.56 3.11
C TYR A 186 -10.02 14.50 2.25
N GLN A 187 -10.83 13.60 2.83
CA GLN A 187 -11.39 12.45 2.11
C GLN A 187 -12.13 12.77 0.81
N LYS A 188 -12.81 13.92 0.75
CA LYS A 188 -13.60 14.35 -0.41
C LYS A 188 -12.90 15.38 -1.28
N THR A 189 -11.72 15.84 -0.89
CA THR A 189 -10.93 16.83 -1.62
C THR A 189 -10.09 16.17 -2.72
N PRO A 190 -9.63 16.89 -3.74
CA PRO A 190 -8.65 16.38 -4.70
C PRO A 190 -7.39 15.84 -4.03
N THR A 191 -6.88 16.53 -3.00
CA THR A 191 -5.75 16.08 -2.19
C THR A 191 -5.99 14.70 -1.58
N GLY A 192 -7.10 14.51 -0.88
CA GLY A 192 -7.42 13.23 -0.25
C GLY A 192 -7.63 12.10 -1.26
N LYS A 193 -8.20 12.41 -2.43
CA LYS A 193 -8.33 11.44 -3.52
C LYS A 193 -6.99 11.05 -4.12
N ALA A 194 -6.07 12.02 -4.33
CA ALA A 194 -4.72 11.73 -4.81
C ALA A 194 -3.92 10.87 -3.83
N ILE A 195 -4.02 11.17 -2.52
CA ILE A 195 -3.40 10.36 -1.46
C ILE A 195 -3.91 8.92 -1.51
N ARG A 196 -5.24 8.72 -1.54
CA ARG A 196 -5.82 7.37 -1.59
C ARG A 196 -5.43 6.61 -2.85
N ALA A 197 -5.48 7.26 -4.01
CA ALA A 197 -5.05 6.67 -5.28
C ALA A 197 -3.59 6.24 -5.23
N CYS A 198 -2.71 7.06 -4.62
CA CYS A 198 -1.31 6.72 -4.43
C CYS A 198 -1.13 5.49 -3.52
N ILE A 199 -1.86 5.43 -2.40
CA ILE A 199 -1.79 4.29 -1.46
C ILE A 199 -2.27 2.99 -2.12
N ILE A 200 -3.37 3.03 -2.88
CA ILE A 200 -3.88 1.87 -3.63
C ILE A 200 -2.83 1.40 -4.65
N GLU A 201 -2.30 2.31 -5.45
CA GLU A 201 -1.27 1.97 -6.46
C GLU A 201 0.00 1.41 -5.82
N ILE A 202 0.43 1.94 -4.66
CA ILE A 202 1.53 1.37 -3.87
C ILE A 202 1.22 -0.06 -3.45
N SER A 203 0.01 -0.29 -2.93
CA SER A 203 -0.41 -1.62 -2.48
C SER A 203 -0.43 -2.64 -3.62
N GLU A 204 -1.02 -2.28 -4.76
CA GLU A 204 -1.07 -3.12 -5.96
C GLU A 204 0.34 -3.43 -6.50
N TYR A 205 1.21 -2.42 -6.54
CA TYR A 205 2.60 -2.59 -6.92
C TYR A 205 3.34 -3.57 -5.99
N LEU A 206 3.19 -3.43 -4.67
CA LEU A 206 3.84 -4.31 -3.69
C LEU A 206 3.33 -5.75 -3.79
N VAL A 207 2.02 -5.95 -4.03
CA VAL A 207 1.48 -7.28 -4.31
C VAL A 207 2.14 -7.87 -5.56
N CYS A 208 2.24 -7.10 -6.62
CA CYS A 208 2.86 -7.54 -7.85
C CYS A 208 4.35 -7.89 -7.65
N SER A 209 5.14 -6.97 -7.07
CA SER A 209 6.60 -7.12 -6.97
C SER A 209 7.05 -8.17 -5.96
N LEU A 210 6.31 -8.36 -4.86
CA LEU A 210 6.73 -9.23 -3.76
C LEU A 210 6.07 -10.61 -3.75
N THR A 211 4.95 -10.80 -4.47
CA THR A 211 4.22 -12.08 -4.46
C THR A 211 4.11 -12.76 -5.82
N LYS A 212 4.41 -12.04 -6.90
CA LYS A 212 4.42 -12.56 -8.25
C LYS A 212 5.85 -12.75 -8.77
N GLY A 213 6.01 -13.58 -9.77
CA GLY A 213 7.31 -13.72 -10.44
C GLY A 213 7.67 -12.47 -11.26
N ARG A 214 8.96 -12.31 -11.56
CA ARG A 214 9.44 -11.19 -12.39
C ARG A 214 8.84 -11.17 -13.80
N ASP A 215 8.45 -12.33 -14.29
CA ASP A 215 7.86 -12.52 -15.62
C ASP A 215 6.33 -12.41 -15.61
N ASP A 216 5.72 -12.04 -14.47
CA ASP A 216 4.28 -11.83 -14.38
C ASP A 216 3.88 -10.59 -15.20
N PRO A 217 2.78 -10.64 -15.97
CA PRO A 217 2.31 -9.50 -16.76
C PRO A 217 2.10 -8.20 -15.98
N CYS A 218 1.82 -8.28 -14.67
CA CYS A 218 1.71 -7.09 -13.83
C CYS A 218 3.06 -6.36 -13.69
N MET A 219 4.18 -7.10 -13.61
CA MET A 219 5.52 -6.49 -13.55
C MET A 219 5.90 -5.80 -14.86
N GLU A 220 5.53 -6.39 -15.99
CA GLU A 220 5.71 -5.76 -17.31
C GLU A 220 4.92 -4.45 -17.41
N ALA A 221 3.66 -4.43 -16.96
CA ALA A 221 2.84 -3.22 -16.92
C ALA A 221 3.49 -2.12 -16.06
N TYR A 222 4.05 -2.49 -14.90
CA TYR A 222 4.78 -1.54 -14.05
C TYR A 222 6.09 -1.07 -14.68
N ALA A 223 6.83 -1.93 -15.39
CA ALA A 223 8.04 -1.53 -16.12
C ALA A 223 7.71 -0.51 -17.23
N GLN A 224 6.61 -0.70 -17.95
CA GLN A 224 6.14 0.25 -18.96
C GLN A 224 5.71 1.59 -18.34
N LYS A 225 5.00 1.59 -17.20
CA LYS A 225 4.67 2.81 -16.46
C LYS A 225 5.93 3.59 -16.09
N GLU A 226 6.96 2.89 -15.60
CA GLU A 226 8.23 3.51 -15.19
C GLU A 226 9.01 4.08 -16.38
N SER A 227 9.08 3.36 -17.49
CA SER A 227 9.72 3.86 -18.73
C SER A 227 9.08 5.17 -19.18
N LYS A 228 7.74 5.20 -19.27
CA LYS A 228 6.99 6.41 -19.63
C LYS A 228 7.21 7.56 -18.66
N ARG A 229 7.30 7.27 -17.34
CA ARG A 229 7.60 8.29 -16.34
C ARG A 229 8.99 8.89 -16.58
N ARG A 230 10.00 8.04 -16.77
CA ARG A 230 11.38 8.47 -17.02
C ARG A 230 11.52 9.26 -18.33
N GLU A 231 10.85 8.83 -19.38
CA GLU A 231 10.83 9.56 -20.66
C GLU A 231 10.23 10.97 -20.51
N ARG A 232 9.10 11.10 -19.80
CA ARG A 232 8.52 12.42 -19.50
C ARG A 232 9.48 13.31 -18.71
N THR A 233 10.13 12.76 -17.68
CA THR A 233 11.08 13.53 -16.87
C THR A 233 12.29 13.95 -17.68
N LYS A 234 12.84 13.07 -18.53
CA LYS A 234 13.97 13.41 -19.41
C LYS A 234 13.59 14.42 -20.50
N GLY A 235 12.35 14.39 -20.99
CA GLY A 235 11.89 15.30 -22.03
C GLY A 235 11.78 16.76 -21.60
N VAL A 236 11.88 17.06 -20.30
CA VAL A 236 11.94 18.45 -19.79
C VAL A 236 13.35 18.90 -19.44
N ILE A 237 14.35 18.01 -19.58
CA ILE A 237 15.76 18.37 -19.37
C ILE A 237 16.31 18.83 -20.72
N GLU A 238 16.46 20.14 -20.91
CA GLU A 238 17.28 20.68 -22.01
C GLU A 238 18.74 20.47 -21.60
N LEU A 239 19.42 19.55 -22.29
CA LEU A 239 20.87 19.40 -22.15
C LEU A 239 21.49 20.47 -23.05
N GLU A 240 22.08 21.53 -22.46
CA GLU A 240 22.97 22.45 -23.14
C GLU A 240 24.27 21.76 -23.58
#